data_594a1b3be21da4656ae369a6af1179a5
#
_entry.id   594a1b3be21da4656ae369a6af1179a5
#
_cell.length_a   1.000
_cell.length_b   1.000
_cell.length_c   1.000
_cell.angle_alpha   90.00
_cell.angle_beta   90.00
_cell.angle_gamma   90.00
#
_symmetry.space_group_name_H-M   'P 1'
#
loop_
_entity.id
_entity.type
_entity.pdbx_description
1 polymer ?
#
loop_
_entity_poly.entity_id
_entity_poly.type
_entity_poly.pdbx_seq_one_letter_code
_entity_poly.pdbx_strand_id
1 'polypeptide(L)'
;MIRMPFEKPATSPATPSQWLADSGGHYALSALVGFLFACTGPVAIILATGARGGLSESDISSWIFGAFFLNGFFTIALSLIYRQPLVLFWSIPGAVLVGPALTHLSYAEVIGAFLATGVLMLVLGLSGWVRRAMDAIPMPIVMAMVAGVFLRFGVDLVRAFREQLWIALPMTLVFVLLTAAPRIGRALPPLVGSLAVGALAVWQLGVFKPPVGALFGIAHPNLYMPQFSWAAMFELVVPLAITVLVVQNGQGIAILRANGHQPPVNAITAACGIGAIVTGLVGTVSTCLTGPVNALISATGEKQRQYTAAVMVALLGIGFGLFAPFFTRLMLAMPPAFIATLAGLAMLRVLQTAFVASFRDHSTLGALVCFLVTVADVPIFGIGAAFWGLVFGLLTTRVLERPARTAAASAAAESAQTK
;
A
#
# COMPACT_ATOMS: atom_id res chain seq x y z
N MET A 1 -18.32 -4.54 31.47
CA MET A 1 -17.53 -5.25 30.45
C MET A 1 -17.81 -4.63 29.09
N ILE A 2 -16.87 -3.88 28.53
CA ILE A 2 -16.98 -3.33 27.17
C ILE A 2 -16.90 -4.55 26.23
N ARG A 3 -18.00 -4.90 25.57
CA ARG A 3 -17.97 -5.92 24.50
C ARG A 3 -17.10 -5.37 23.38
N MET A 4 -15.89 -5.90 23.20
CA MET A 4 -15.09 -5.56 22.05
C MET A 4 -15.88 -5.90 20.77
N PRO A 5 -16.00 -4.98 19.81
CA PRO A 5 -16.81 -5.17 18.58
C PRO A 5 -16.13 -6.06 17.55
N PHE A 6 -15.23 -6.95 18.00
CA PHE A 6 -14.53 -7.85 17.09
C PHE A 6 -15.45 -8.96 16.62
N GLU A 7 -15.36 -9.22 15.34
CA GLU A 7 -16.03 -10.34 14.71
C GLU A 7 -15.48 -11.66 15.27
N LYS A 8 -16.38 -12.57 15.67
CA LYS A 8 -15.99 -13.89 16.15
C LYS A 8 -15.47 -14.74 14.98
N PRO A 9 -14.36 -15.49 15.14
CA PRO A 9 -13.96 -16.49 14.18
C PRO A 9 -15.08 -17.49 13.92
N ALA A 10 -15.31 -17.87 12.67
CA ALA A 10 -16.33 -18.84 12.32
C ALA A 10 -15.96 -20.27 12.77
N THR A 11 -14.67 -20.55 12.92
CA THR A 11 -14.10 -21.83 13.38
C THR A 11 -13.04 -21.57 14.43
N SER A 12 -12.62 -22.60 15.18
CA SER A 12 -11.48 -22.49 16.10
C SER A 12 -10.19 -22.08 15.35
N PRO A 13 -9.31 -21.29 15.99
CA PRO A 13 -8.01 -20.95 15.41
C PRO A 13 -7.24 -22.18 14.95
N ALA A 14 -6.52 -22.05 13.83
CA ALA A 14 -5.74 -23.17 13.31
C ALA A 14 -4.48 -23.39 14.18
N THR A 15 -4.21 -24.64 14.51
CA THR A 15 -2.96 -25.05 15.14
C THR A 15 -1.84 -25.19 14.10
N PRO A 16 -0.54 -25.16 14.52
CA PRO A 16 0.56 -25.42 13.59
C PRO A 16 0.47 -26.76 12.85
N SER A 17 -0.03 -27.80 13.51
CA SER A 17 -0.24 -29.12 12.90
C SER A 17 -1.35 -29.09 11.84
N GLN A 18 -2.43 -28.37 12.10
CA GLN A 18 -3.51 -28.17 11.12
C GLN A 18 -3.02 -27.33 9.93
N TRP A 19 -2.24 -26.27 10.19
CA TRP A 19 -1.65 -25.47 9.11
C TRP A 19 -0.78 -26.34 8.19
N LEU A 20 0.06 -27.23 8.75
CA LEU A 20 0.87 -28.17 7.96
C LEU A 20 0.00 -29.14 7.16
N ALA A 21 -1.06 -29.70 7.77
CA ALA A 21 -1.98 -30.62 7.10
C ALA A 21 -2.79 -29.94 5.97
N ASP A 22 -3.17 -28.68 6.16
CA ASP A 22 -3.92 -27.88 5.18
C ASP A 22 -3.00 -27.32 4.08
N SER A 23 -1.69 -27.32 4.28
CA SER A 23 -0.71 -26.80 3.31
C SER A 23 -0.61 -27.69 2.07
N GLY A 24 -0.18 -27.10 0.95
CA GLY A 24 0.01 -27.84 -0.31
C GLY A 24 0.79 -27.01 -1.34
N GLY A 25 1.33 -27.69 -2.36
CA GLY A 25 2.23 -27.08 -3.35
C GLY A 25 1.63 -25.90 -4.10
N HIS A 26 0.34 -25.92 -4.43
CA HIS A 26 -0.32 -24.80 -5.10
C HIS A 26 -0.53 -23.59 -4.18
N TYR A 27 -0.72 -23.75 -2.86
CA TYR A 27 -0.74 -22.65 -1.89
C TYR A 27 0.66 -22.06 -1.71
N ALA A 28 1.69 -22.91 -1.68
CA ALA A 28 3.09 -22.47 -1.65
C ALA A 28 3.46 -21.67 -2.91
N LEU A 29 3.02 -22.11 -4.09
CA LEU A 29 3.27 -21.40 -5.34
C LEU A 29 2.55 -20.04 -5.37
N SER A 30 1.27 -19.98 -4.98
CA SER A 30 0.54 -18.71 -4.91
C SER A 30 1.14 -17.76 -3.86
N ALA A 31 1.61 -18.29 -2.73
CA ALA A 31 2.33 -17.53 -1.72
C ALA A 31 3.65 -16.96 -2.25
N LEU A 32 4.42 -17.75 -2.98
CA LEU A 32 5.67 -17.29 -3.60
C LEU A 32 5.40 -16.17 -4.61
N VAL A 33 4.38 -16.31 -5.47
CA VAL A 33 3.99 -15.27 -6.44
C VAL A 33 3.54 -13.99 -5.72
N GLY A 34 2.71 -14.11 -4.68
CA GLY A 34 2.26 -12.97 -3.88
C GLY A 34 3.41 -12.28 -3.15
N PHE A 35 4.35 -13.05 -2.59
CA PHE A 35 5.55 -12.52 -1.97
C PHE A 35 6.47 -11.81 -2.98
N LEU A 36 6.77 -12.44 -4.13
CA LEU A 36 7.58 -11.83 -5.18
C LEU A 36 6.96 -10.52 -5.68
N PHE A 37 5.64 -10.44 -5.80
CA PHE A 37 4.96 -9.19 -6.09
C PHE A 37 5.25 -8.15 -5.00
N ALA A 38 5.11 -8.51 -3.72
CA ALA A 38 5.27 -7.57 -2.60
C ALA A 38 6.71 -7.05 -2.45
N CYS A 39 7.72 -7.89 -2.69
CA CYS A 39 9.13 -7.53 -2.50
C CYS A 39 9.80 -6.88 -3.72
N THR A 40 9.12 -6.80 -4.88
CA THR A 40 9.66 -6.17 -6.10
C THR A 40 9.20 -4.72 -6.25
N GLY A 41 8.14 -4.48 -7.01
CA GLY A 41 7.64 -3.14 -7.31
C GLY A 41 7.31 -2.30 -6.07
N PRO A 42 6.54 -2.82 -5.10
CA PRO A 42 6.26 -2.07 -3.86
C PRO A 42 7.52 -1.65 -3.08
N VAL A 43 8.54 -2.49 -2.98
CA VAL A 43 9.80 -2.13 -2.30
C VAL A 43 10.53 -1.01 -3.03
N ALA A 44 10.49 -0.98 -4.37
CA ALA A 44 11.05 0.12 -5.14
C ALA A 44 10.43 1.49 -4.78
N ILE A 45 9.18 1.50 -4.30
CA ILE A 45 8.52 2.72 -3.82
C ILE A 45 9.11 3.17 -2.48
N ILE A 46 9.37 2.25 -1.55
CA ILE A 46 10.06 2.59 -0.29
C ILE A 46 11.42 3.22 -0.60
N LEU A 47 12.18 2.61 -1.53
CA LEU A 47 13.49 3.11 -1.92
C LEU A 47 13.41 4.50 -2.58
N ALA A 48 12.50 4.69 -3.53
CA ALA A 48 12.29 5.96 -4.21
C ALA A 48 11.84 7.06 -3.23
N THR A 49 10.92 6.72 -2.32
CA THR A 49 10.40 7.63 -1.29
C THR A 49 11.48 7.99 -0.28
N GLY A 50 12.22 7.00 0.23
CA GLY A 50 13.31 7.19 1.18
C GLY A 50 14.45 8.02 0.60
N ALA A 51 14.88 7.71 -0.62
CA ALA A 51 15.93 8.46 -1.32
C ALA A 51 15.52 9.93 -1.55
N ARG A 52 14.26 10.18 -1.93
CA ARG A 52 13.72 11.54 -2.09
C ARG A 52 13.67 12.30 -0.76
N GLY A 53 13.29 11.61 0.32
CA GLY A 53 13.22 12.19 1.66
C GLY A 53 14.57 12.29 2.36
N GLY A 54 15.69 11.93 1.69
CA GLY A 54 17.03 11.99 2.27
C GLY A 54 17.28 10.97 3.37
N LEU A 55 16.50 9.88 3.43
CA LEU A 55 16.69 8.82 4.41
C LEU A 55 17.98 8.03 4.12
N SER A 56 18.68 7.67 5.18
CA SER A 56 19.88 6.85 5.10
C SER A 56 19.56 5.40 4.69
N GLU A 57 20.57 4.65 4.28
CA GLU A 57 20.45 3.20 4.03
C GLU A 57 19.89 2.47 5.26
N SER A 58 20.35 2.86 6.46
CA SER A 58 19.88 2.28 7.72
C SER A 58 18.40 2.54 7.96
N ASP A 59 17.92 3.77 7.67
CA ASP A 59 16.50 4.13 7.83
C ASP A 59 15.62 3.33 6.85
N ILE A 60 16.03 3.24 5.59
CA ILE A 60 15.32 2.46 4.56
C ILE A 60 15.30 0.97 4.93
N SER A 61 16.42 0.42 5.39
CA SER A 61 16.52 -0.97 5.84
C SER A 61 15.62 -1.23 7.05
N SER A 62 15.58 -0.31 8.01
CA SER A 62 14.68 -0.36 9.17
C SER A 62 13.20 -0.28 8.75
N TRP A 63 12.87 0.56 7.77
CA TRP A 63 11.53 0.61 7.19
C TRP A 63 11.14 -0.73 6.57
N ILE A 64 11.99 -1.33 5.73
CA ILE A 64 11.75 -2.64 5.10
C ILE A 64 11.62 -3.73 6.17
N PHE A 65 12.44 -3.70 7.22
CA PHE A 65 12.31 -4.63 8.35
C PHE A 65 10.92 -4.57 8.97
N GLY A 66 10.44 -3.40 9.36
CA GLY A 66 9.10 -3.26 9.93
C GLY A 66 7.99 -3.64 8.96
N ALA A 67 8.16 -3.29 7.67
CA ALA A 67 7.18 -3.56 6.62
C ALA A 67 6.95 -5.07 6.38
N PHE A 68 7.96 -5.90 6.52
CA PHE A 68 7.89 -7.33 6.23
C PHE A 68 8.06 -8.20 7.48
N PHE A 69 9.09 -7.98 8.29
CA PHE A 69 9.37 -8.80 9.45
C PHE A 69 8.27 -8.64 10.52
N LEU A 70 8.03 -7.42 10.98
CA LEU A 70 7.04 -7.18 12.04
C LEU A 70 5.61 -7.45 11.54
N ASN A 71 5.26 -7.00 10.34
CA ASN A 71 3.94 -7.24 9.77
C ASN A 71 3.68 -8.72 9.43
N GLY A 72 4.73 -9.51 9.24
CA GLY A 72 4.62 -10.96 9.08
C GLY A 72 3.95 -11.63 10.29
N PHE A 73 4.27 -11.21 11.51
CA PHE A 73 3.64 -11.74 12.72
C PHE A 73 2.14 -11.40 12.81
N PHE A 74 1.75 -10.17 12.43
CA PHE A 74 0.33 -9.79 12.36
C PHE A 74 -0.42 -10.63 11.32
N THR A 75 0.19 -10.87 10.17
CA THR A 75 -0.33 -11.73 9.11
C THR A 75 -0.55 -13.16 9.62
N ILE A 76 0.46 -13.76 10.26
CA ILE A 76 0.36 -15.12 10.83
C ILE A 76 -0.77 -15.17 11.85
N ALA A 77 -0.77 -14.25 12.82
CA ALA A 77 -1.74 -14.25 13.90
C ALA A 77 -3.19 -14.17 13.38
N LEU A 78 -3.51 -13.17 12.53
CA LEU A 78 -4.87 -13.03 12.02
C LEU A 78 -5.26 -14.16 11.08
N SER A 79 -4.35 -14.61 10.22
CA SER A 79 -4.66 -15.70 9.28
C SER A 79 -4.95 -17.02 10.02
N LEU A 80 -4.23 -17.32 11.09
CA LEU A 80 -4.49 -18.51 11.91
C LEU A 80 -5.76 -18.37 12.77
N ILE A 81 -6.00 -17.20 13.38
CA ILE A 81 -7.18 -16.95 14.21
C ILE A 81 -8.47 -17.06 13.41
N TYR A 82 -8.53 -16.43 12.23
CA TYR A 82 -9.75 -16.38 11.43
C TYR A 82 -9.82 -17.43 10.33
N ARG A 83 -8.77 -18.21 10.10
CA ARG A 83 -8.63 -19.20 9.01
C ARG A 83 -8.99 -18.60 7.65
N GLN A 84 -8.53 -17.37 7.40
CA GLN A 84 -8.73 -16.62 6.16
C GLN A 84 -7.39 -16.07 5.65
N PRO A 85 -7.22 -15.86 4.34
CA PRO A 85 -5.99 -15.30 3.79
C PRO A 85 -5.91 -13.80 4.07
N LEU A 86 -5.41 -13.42 5.27
CA LEU A 86 -5.33 -12.05 5.76
C LEU A 86 -3.89 -11.55 5.78
N VAL A 87 -3.34 -11.21 4.62
CA VAL A 87 -1.97 -10.66 4.52
C VAL A 87 -1.98 -9.17 4.86
N LEU A 88 -1.29 -8.85 5.95
CA LEU A 88 -1.03 -7.48 6.38
C LEU A 88 0.43 -7.15 6.10
N PHE A 89 0.64 -6.06 5.34
CA PHE A 89 1.93 -5.44 5.15
C PHE A 89 1.78 -3.93 5.34
N TRP A 90 2.48 -3.12 4.61
CA TRP A 90 2.51 -1.66 4.70
C TRP A 90 1.67 -0.99 3.61
N SER A 91 1.22 0.22 3.88
CA SER A 91 0.39 0.99 2.94
C SER A 91 1.25 1.62 1.84
N ILE A 92 1.12 1.12 0.60
CA ILE A 92 1.78 1.70 -0.57
C ILE A 92 1.38 3.18 -0.76
N PRO A 93 0.07 3.55 -0.80
CA PRO A 93 -0.32 4.95 -0.88
C PRO A 93 0.20 5.79 0.28
N GLY A 94 0.22 5.20 1.49
CA GLY A 94 0.79 5.86 2.67
C GLY A 94 2.28 6.14 2.52
N ALA A 95 3.07 5.20 2.00
CA ALA A 95 4.50 5.42 1.75
C ALA A 95 4.74 6.57 0.77
N VAL A 96 3.92 6.67 -0.27
CA VAL A 96 4.07 7.73 -1.28
C VAL A 96 3.76 9.12 -0.70
N LEU A 97 2.84 9.22 0.26
CA LEU A 97 2.56 10.49 0.97
C LEU A 97 3.75 10.96 1.82
N VAL A 98 4.57 10.03 2.30
CA VAL A 98 5.73 10.34 3.15
C VAL A 98 6.83 11.08 2.38
N GLY A 99 7.02 10.80 1.09
CA GLY A 99 8.10 11.41 0.29
C GLY A 99 8.06 12.95 0.25
N PRO A 100 6.95 13.58 -0.13
CA PRO A 100 6.78 15.03 -0.04
C PRO A 100 6.92 15.56 1.38
N ALA A 101 6.33 14.90 2.38
CA ALA A 101 6.37 15.32 3.78
C ALA A 101 7.82 15.41 4.32
N LEU A 102 8.68 14.46 3.97
CA LEU A 102 10.09 14.44 4.37
C LEU A 102 10.93 15.60 3.77
N THR A 103 10.40 16.36 2.82
CA THR A 103 11.12 17.53 2.28
C THR A 103 11.10 18.72 3.24
N HIS A 104 10.20 18.73 4.23
CA HIS A 104 10.02 19.85 5.17
C HIS A 104 9.71 19.40 6.62
N LEU A 105 9.36 18.14 6.84
CA LEU A 105 9.20 17.55 8.17
C LEU A 105 10.41 16.68 8.51
N SER A 106 10.81 16.67 9.76
CA SER A 106 11.81 15.74 10.27
C SER A 106 11.25 14.30 10.27
N TYR A 107 12.13 13.30 10.15
CA TYR A 107 11.68 11.91 10.21
C TYR A 107 11.01 11.55 11.55
N ALA A 108 11.45 12.17 12.65
CA ALA A 108 10.83 11.99 13.96
C ALA A 108 9.36 12.49 14.01
N GLU A 109 9.05 13.59 13.32
CA GLU A 109 7.68 14.11 13.19
C GLU A 109 6.81 13.19 12.32
N VAL A 110 7.36 12.66 11.24
CA VAL A 110 6.69 11.67 10.38
C VAL A 110 6.36 10.41 11.19
N ILE A 111 7.28 9.92 12.03
CA ILE A 111 7.05 8.79 12.92
C ILE A 111 5.96 9.12 13.96
N GLY A 112 5.96 10.32 14.52
CA GLY A 112 4.87 10.79 15.38
C GLY A 112 3.50 10.68 14.69
N ALA A 113 3.43 11.05 13.41
CA ALA A 113 2.21 10.89 12.62
C ALA A 113 1.85 9.42 12.36
N PHE A 114 2.82 8.52 12.17
CA PHE A 114 2.55 7.07 12.05
C PHE A 114 1.92 6.51 13.33
N LEU A 115 2.45 6.88 14.49
CA LEU A 115 1.91 6.46 15.77
C LEU A 115 0.50 7.01 16.00
N ALA A 116 0.29 8.30 15.73
CA ALA A 116 -1.02 8.94 15.86
C ALA A 116 -2.06 8.31 14.92
N THR A 117 -1.66 7.99 13.68
CA THR A 117 -2.49 7.22 12.74
C THR A 117 -2.82 5.84 13.30
N GLY A 118 -1.84 5.15 13.87
CA GLY A 118 -2.02 3.84 14.51
C GLY A 118 -3.04 3.91 15.66
N VAL A 119 -2.93 4.92 16.52
CA VAL A 119 -3.90 5.15 17.60
C VAL A 119 -5.31 5.42 17.06
N LEU A 120 -5.43 6.27 16.03
CA LEU A 120 -6.72 6.55 15.38
C LEU A 120 -7.34 5.27 14.80
N MET A 121 -6.55 4.46 14.09
CA MET A 121 -7.00 3.18 13.53
C MET A 121 -7.44 2.20 14.64
N LEU A 122 -6.68 2.13 15.73
CA LEU A 122 -7.00 1.27 16.86
C LEU A 122 -8.32 1.69 17.52
N VAL A 123 -8.51 2.99 17.75
CA VAL A 123 -9.77 3.54 18.29
C VAL A 123 -10.95 3.23 17.38
N LEU A 124 -10.80 3.39 16.05
CA LEU A 124 -11.86 3.05 15.09
C LEU A 124 -12.17 1.55 15.11
N GLY A 125 -11.15 0.68 15.12
CA GLY A 125 -11.34 -0.77 15.20
C GLY A 125 -12.04 -1.22 16.49
N LEU A 126 -11.67 -0.62 17.63
CA LEU A 126 -12.25 -0.92 18.94
C LEU A 126 -13.66 -0.32 19.14
N SER A 127 -13.98 0.79 18.50
CA SER A 127 -15.30 1.42 18.58
C SER A 127 -16.35 0.79 17.64
N GLY A 128 -15.91 0.05 16.61
CA GLY A 128 -16.79 -0.47 15.56
C GLY A 128 -17.25 0.60 14.56
N TRP A 129 -16.68 1.80 14.60
CA TRP A 129 -17.05 2.92 13.70
C TRP A 129 -16.32 2.90 12.36
N VAL A 130 -15.58 1.83 12.07
CA VAL A 130 -14.78 1.70 10.84
C VAL A 130 -15.62 1.99 9.60
N ARG A 131 -16.78 1.36 9.48
CA ARG A 131 -17.66 1.57 8.32
C ARG A 131 -18.12 3.03 8.18
N ARG A 132 -18.51 3.68 9.29
CA ARG A 132 -18.89 5.10 9.29
C ARG A 132 -17.72 6.00 8.87
N ALA A 133 -16.51 5.69 9.32
CA ALA A 133 -15.31 6.43 8.93
C ALA A 133 -14.99 6.23 7.43
N MET A 134 -15.15 5.03 6.89
CA MET A 134 -14.96 4.75 5.47
C MET A 134 -15.99 5.47 4.58
N ASP A 135 -17.22 5.59 5.05
CA ASP A 135 -18.31 6.24 4.30
C ASP A 135 -18.30 7.79 4.43
N ALA A 136 -17.46 8.35 5.31
CA ALA A 136 -17.44 9.80 5.58
C ALA A 136 -16.90 10.64 4.42
N ILE A 137 -16.04 10.07 3.58
CA ILE A 137 -15.42 10.77 2.45
C ILE A 137 -15.80 10.07 1.15
N PRO A 138 -16.32 10.79 0.14
CA PRO A 138 -16.66 10.21 -1.15
C PRO A 138 -15.45 9.54 -1.82
N MET A 139 -15.63 8.30 -2.28
CA MET A 139 -14.58 7.52 -2.94
C MET A 139 -13.89 8.27 -4.10
N PRO A 140 -14.61 9.01 -4.97
CA PRO A 140 -13.97 9.78 -6.05
C PRO A 140 -12.90 10.75 -5.55
N ILE A 141 -13.13 11.46 -4.44
CA ILE A 141 -12.18 12.43 -3.87
C ILE A 141 -10.94 11.71 -3.32
N VAL A 142 -11.15 10.60 -2.60
CA VAL A 142 -10.05 9.78 -2.08
C VAL A 142 -9.17 9.25 -3.22
N MET A 143 -9.81 8.73 -4.27
CA MET A 143 -9.09 8.17 -5.41
C MET A 143 -8.40 9.25 -6.25
N ALA A 144 -8.94 10.46 -6.28
CA ALA A 144 -8.31 11.62 -6.91
C ALA A 144 -7.03 12.05 -6.17
N MET A 145 -7.04 12.05 -4.83
CA MET A 145 -5.83 12.24 -4.03
C MET A 145 -4.79 11.16 -4.37
N VAL A 146 -5.20 9.89 -4.38
CA VAL A 146 -4.32 8.76 -4.72
C VAL A 146 -3.75 8.90 -6.14
N ALA A 147 -4.59 9.29 -7.12
CA ALA A 147 -4.14 9.54 -8.48
C ALA A 147 -3.10 10.67 -8.55
N GLY A 148 -3.32 11.76 -7.83
CA GLY A 148 -2.38 12.89 -7.75
C GLY A 148 -1.02 12.50 -7.18
N VAL A 149 -1.03 11.77 -6.07
CA VAL A 149 0.20 11.31 -5.40
C VAL A 149 0.96 10.31 -6.28
N PHE A 150 0.26 9.40 -6.96
CA PHE A 150 0.89 8.36 -7.80
C PHE A 150 1.31 8.83 -9.19
N LEU A 151 0.76 9.93 -9.69
CA LEU A 151 1.09 10.46 -11.02
C LEU A 151 2.60 10.62 -11.19
N ARG A 152 3.30 11.01 -10.14
CA ARG A 152 4.75 11.22 -10.16
C ARG A 152 5.51 9.97 -10.58
N PHE A 153 5.13 8.79 -10.09
CA PHE A 153 5.79 7.53 -10.49
C PHE A 153 5.59 7.23 -11.97
N GLY A 154 4.42 7.57 -12.54
CA GLY A 154 4.19 7.49 -13.98
C GLY A 154 5.06 8.45 -14.78
N VAL A 155 5.21 9.69 -14.29
CA VAL A 155 6.08 10.70 -14.91
C VAL A 155 7.55 10.29 -14.82
N ASP A 156 8.00 9.80 -13.68
CA ASP A 156 9.39 9.35 -13.47
C ASP A 156 9.73 8.12 -14.32
N LEU A 157 8.75 7.22 -14.56
CA LEU A 157 8.89 6.14 -15.52
C LEU A 157 9.21 6.68 -16.93
N VAL A 158 8.46 7.69 -17.39
CA VAL A 158 8.68 8.30 -18.71
C VAL A 158 10.05 9.01 -18.75
N ARG A 159 10.43 9.71 -17.67
CA ARG A 159 11.76 10.36 -17.58
C ARG A 159 12.91 9.35 -17.61
N ALA A 160 12.74 8.17 -17.01
CA ALA A 160 13.75 7.10 -17.02
C ALA A 160 14.15 6.68 -18.45
N PHE A 161 13.22 6.72 -19.43
CA PHE A 161 13.57 6.47 -20.84
C PHE A 161 14.53 7.53 -21.43
N ARG A 162 14.39 8.78 -20.99
CA ARG A 162 15.29 9.85 -21.42
C ARG A 162 16.66 9.75 -20.76
N GLU A 163 16.68 9.35 -19.48
CA GLU A 163 17.89 9.29 -18.69
C GLU A 163 18.76 8.07 -19.01
N GLN A 164 18.14 6.89 -19.09
CA GLN A 164 18.84 5.61 -19.32
C GLN A 164 17.96 4.66 -20.14
N LEU A 165 17.81 4.93 -21.43
CA LEU A 165 16.97 4.17 -22.36
C LEU A 165 17.25 2.66 -22.32
N TRP A 166 18.53 2.29 -22.31
CA TRP A 166 18.97 0.89 -22.37
C TRP A 166 18.66 0.08 -21.09
N ILE A 167 18.21 0.74 -20.03
CA ILE A 167 17.66 0.09 -18.83
C ILE A 167 16.13 0.13 -18.86
N ALA A 168 15.53 1.31 -19.04
CA ALA A 168 14.10 1.49 -18.97
C ALA A 168 13.33 0.75 -20.07
N LEU A 169 13.86 0.73 -21.29
CA LEU A 169 13.19 0.10 -22.45
C LEU A 169 13.07 -1.42 -22.30
N PRO A 170 14.14 -2.21 -22.04
CA PRO A 170 14.01 -3.66 -21.90
C PRO A 170 13.15 -4.06 -20.69
N MET A 171 13.23 -3.33 -19.57
CA MET A 171 12.37 -3.55 -18.40
C MET A 171 10.89 -3.37 -18.78
N THR A 172 10.56 -2.30 -19.48
CA THR A 172 9.18 -2.00 -19.90
C THR A 172 8.68 -2.99 -20.94
N LEU A 173 9.49 -3.36 -21.93
CA LEU A 173 9.12 -4.34 -22.94
C LEU A 173 8.79 -5.70 -22.31
N VAL A 174 9.63 -6.19 -21.41
CA VAL A 174 9.37 -7.47 -20.71
C VAL A 174 8.10 -7.38 -19.86
N PHE A 175 7.89 -6.27 -19.16
CA PHE A 175 6.64 -6.05 -18.41
C PHE A 175 5.40 -6.12 -19.31
N VAL A 176 5.44 -5.44 -20.48
CA VAL A 176 4.32 -5.43 -21.43
C VAL A 176 4.10 -6.82 -22.02
N LEU A 177 5.17 -7.50 -22.48
CA LEU A 177 5.07 -8.84 -23.05
C LEU A 177 4.52 -9.88 -22.07
N LEU A 178 5.00 -9.87 -20.82
CA LEU A 178 4.50 -10.78 -19.78
C LEU A 178 3.06 -10.45 -19.36
N THR A 179 2.69 -9.16 -19.38
CA THR A 179 1.30 -8.72 -19.12
C THR A 179 0.37 -9.12 -20.27
N ALA A 180 0.83 -9.02 -21.50
CA ALA A 180 0.06 -9.40 -22.70
C ALA A 180 -0.04 -10.93 -22.91
N ALA A 181 0.84 -11.73 -22.27
CA ALA A 181 0.87 -13.18 -22.32
C ALA A 181 0.46 -13.81 -20.98
N PRO A 182 -0.84 -13.88 -20.61
CA PRO A 182 -1.29 -14.26 -19.27
C PRO A 182 -0.88 -15.68 -18.83
N ARG A 183 -0.60 -16.58 -19.79
CA ARG A 183 -0.12 -17.94 -19.48
C ARG A 183 1.29 -17.91 -18.91
N ILE A 184 2.18 -17.11 -19.50
CA ILE A 184 3.57 -16.95 -19.07
C ILE A 184 3.64 -16.04 -17.85
N GLY A 185 2.88 -14.93 -17.85
CA GLY A 185 2.83 -13.96 -16.75
C GLY A 185 2.30 -14.52 -15.44
N ARG A 186 1.55 -15.63 -15.46
CA ARG A 186 1.18 -16.37 -14.25
C ARG A 186 2.35 -17.18 -13.65
N ALA A 187 3.23 -17.69 -14.49
CA ALA A 187 4.41 -18.42 -14.03
C ALA A 187 5.55 -17.45 -13.63
N LEU A 188 5.72 -16.36 -14.38
CA LEU A 188 6.72 -15.30 -14.12
C LEU A 188 5.99 -13.94 -14.02
N PRO A 189 5.75 -13.42 -12.82
CA PRO A 189 5.11 -12.12 -12.64
C PRO A 189 5.83 -11.01 -13.43
N PRO A 190 5.09 -10.11 -14.13
CA PRO A 190 5.67 -9.09 -15.01
C PRO A 190 6.74 -8.22 -14.34
N LEU A 191 6.53 -7.82 -13.07
CA LEU A 191 7.49 -7.04 -12.31
C LEU A 191 8.78 -7.82 -11.99
N VAL A 192 8.67 -9.13 -11.74
CA VAL A 192 9.84 -10.00 -11.50
C VAL A 192 10.67 -10.14 -12.77
N GLY A 193 9.99 -10.34 -13.92
CA GLY A 193 10.66 -10.34 -15.22
C GLY A 193 11.36 -9.03 -15.52
N SER A 194 10.70 -7.89 -15.25
CA SER A 194 11.29 -6.55 -15.40
C SER A 194 12.50 -6.34 -14.50
N LEU A 195 12.42 -6.77 -13.24
CA LEU A 195 13.52 -6.71 -12.28
C LEU A 195 14.75 -7.50 -12.81
N ALA A 196 14.54 -8.73 -13.25
CA ALA A 196 15.59 -9.61 -13.74
C ALA A 196 16.28 -9.06 -15.01
N VAL A 197 15.47 -8.61 -15.99
CA VAL A 197 16.03 -8.03 -17.23
C VAL A 197 16.69 -6.69 -16.97
N GLY A 198 16.14 -5.87 -16.07
CA GLY A 198 16.78 -4.63 -15.65
C GLY A 198 18.12 -4.86 -14.96
N ALA A 199 18.22 -5.85 -14.06
CA ALA A 199 19.47 -6.22 -13.41
C ALA A 199 20.52 -6.70 -14.43
N LEU A 200 20.10 -7.50 -15.42
CA LEU A 200 20.97 -7.93 -16.52
C LEU A 200 21.46 -6.74 -17.36
N ALA A 201 20.57 -5.80 -17.69
CA ALA A 201 20.94 -4.59 -18.44
C ALA A 201 21.95 -3.73 -17.66
N VAL A 202 21.73 -3.53 -16.36
CA VAL A 202 22.65 -2.81 -15.47
C VAL A 202 24.03 -3.48 -15.44
N TRP A 203 24.06 -4.82 -15.36
CA TRP A 203 25.29 -5.58 -15.37
C TRP A 203 26.04 -5.49 -16.72
N GLN A 204 25.33 -5.65 -17.84
CA GLN A 204 25.90 -5.54 -19.20
C GLN A 204 26.45 -4.15 -19.50
N LEU A 205 25.78 -3.09 -19.00
CA LEU A 205 26.22 -1.70 -19.19
C LEU A 205 27.35 -1.30 -18.23
N GLY A 206 27.70 -2.14 -17.24
CA GLY A 206 28.73 -1.85 -16.26
C GLY A 206 28.40 -0.67 -15.33
N VAL A 207 27.13 -0.31 -15.17
CA VAL A 207 26.68 0.85 -14.37
C VAL A 207 26.28 0.47 -12.95
N PHE A 208 26.45 -0.79 -12.56
CA PHE A 208 26.26 -1.24 -11.19
C PHE A 208 27.32 -0.62 -10.28
N LYS A 209 26.89 0.02 -9.19
CA LYS A 209 27.78 0.62 -8.20
C LYS A 209 27.83 -0.28 -6.97
N PRO A 210 28.82 -1.20 -6.87
CA PRO A 210 28.88 -2.12 -5.74
C PRO A 210 28.92 -1.34 -4.43
N PRO A 211 28.11 -1.75 -3.43
CA PRO A 211 28.10 -1.09 -2.14
C PRO A 211 29.44 -1.22 -1.43
N VAL A 212 29.82 -0.20 -0.66
CA VAL A 212 31.02 -0.21 0.15
C VAL A 212 30.78 -1.06 1.41
N GLY A 213 31.59 -2.09 1.63
CA GLY A 213 31.50 -2.98 2.79
C GLY A 213 30.78 -4.30 2.54
N ALA A 214 30.39 -5.00 3.62
CA ALA A 214 29.75 -6.31 3.54
C ALA A 214 28.35 -6.19 2.92
N LEU A 215 28.11 -6.94 1.83
CA LEU A 215 26.81 -6.97 1.17
C LEU A 215 25.74 -7.62 2.06
N PHE A 216 26.08 -8.71 2.74
CA PHE A 216 25.19 -9.41 3.65
C PHE A 216 25.19 -8.80 5.05
N GLY A 217 24.02 -8.73 5.66
CA GLY A 217 23.83 -8.29 7.03
C GLY A 217 22.42 -8.65 7.51
N ILE A 218 22.32 -8.92 8.81
CA ILE A 218 21.04 -9.07 9.49
C ILE A 218 20.52 -7.67 9.82
N ALA A 219 19.20 -7.47 9.76
CA ALA A 219 18.60 -6.20 10.08
C ALA A 219 18.84 -5.80 11.54
N HIS A 220 19.31 -4.58 11.71
CA HIS A 220 19.41 -3.89 12.98
C HIS A 220 18.45 -2.69 12.91
N PRO A 221 17.15 -2.86 13.28
CA PRO A 221 16.18 -1.79 13.13
C PRO A 221 16.53 -0.61 14.04
N ASN A 222 16.42 0.59 13.48
CA ASN A 222 16.55 1.82 14.26
C ASN A 222 15.27 2.04 15.07
N LEU A 223 15.42 2.33 16.37
CA LEU A 223 14.30 2.77 17.20
C LEU A 223 14.27 4.30 17.20
N TYR A 224 13.15 4.86 16.80
CA TYR A 224 12.98 6.30 16.69
C TYR A 224 12.12 6.84 17.82
N MET A 225 12.55 7.97 18.37
CA MET A 225 11.73 8.74 19.30
C MET A 225 10.77 9.63 18.51
N PRO A 226 9.43 9.44 18.64
CA PRO A 226 8.47 10.23 17.90
C PRO A 226 8.45 11.69 18.37
N GLN A 227 8.28 12.62 17.43
CA GLN A 227 7.96 14.01 17.71
C GLN A 227 6.56 14.32 17.20
N PHE A 228 5.79 15.06 17.98
CA PHE A 228 4.42 15.41 17.62
C PHE A 228 4.35 16.90 17.29
N SER A 229 4.25 17.23 15.99
CA SER A 229 4.01 18.58 15.52
C SER A 229 2.62 18.69 14.87
N TRP A 230 1.99 19.85 15.01
CA TRP A 230 0.68 20.06 14.38
C TRP A 230 0.74 19.91 12.86
N ALA A 231 1.83 20.35 12.22
CA ALA A 231 2.03 20.19 10.79
C ALA A 231 1.96 18.72 10.38
N ALA A 232 2.76 17.84 10.99
CA ALA A 232 2.77 16.40 10.71
C ALA A 232 1.41 15.73 11.02
N MET A 233 0.73 16.16 12.11
CA MET A 233 -0.58 15.61 12.48
C MET A 233 -1.64 15.90 11.42
N PHE A 234 -1.75 17.14 10.94
CA PHE A 234 -2.73 17.47 9.91
C PHE A 234 -2.34 16.94 8.54
N GLU A 235 -1.05 17.02 8.17
CA GLU A 235 -0.58 16.61 6.86
C GLU A 235 -0.69 15.10 6.64
N LEU A 236 -0.33 14.28 7.64
CA LEU A 236 -0.16 12.85 7.45
C LEU A 236 -1.25 12.00 8.10
N VAL A 237 -1.73 12.32 9.32
CA VAL A 237 -2.61 11.40 10.06
C VAL A 237 -3.91 11.13 9.30
N VAL A 238 -4.58 12.17 8.82
CA VAL A 238 -5.84 12.01 8.08
C VAL A 238 -5.64 11.31 6.74
N PRO A 239 -4.72 11.76 5.85
CA PRO A 239 -4.46 11.06 4.60
C PRO A 239 -3.98 9.62 4.79
N LEU A 240 -3.11 9.34 5.77
CA LEU A 240 -2.66 7.97 6.07
C LEU A 240 -3.82 7.09 6.53
N ALA A 241 -4.65 7.56 7.45
CA ALA A 241 -5.83 6.81 7.90
C ALA A 241 -6.77 6.48 6.73
N ILE A 242 -7.02 7.45 5.84
CA ILE A 242 -7.84 7.26 4.64
C ILE A 242 -7.21 6.24 3.70
N THR A 243 -5.91 6.35 3.43
CA THR A 243 -5.23 5.39 2.53
C THR A 243 -5.24 3.97 3.09
N VAL A 244 -5.16 3.81 4.40
CA VAL A 244 -5.27 2.49 5.03
C VAL A 244 -6.70 1.98 5.00
N LEU A 245 -7.66 2.75 5.53
CA LEU A 245 -9.05 2.31 5.71
C LEU A 245 -9.78 2.13 4.38
N VAL A 246 -9.76 3.18 3.55
CA VAL A 246 -10.60 3.25 2.36
C VAL A 246 -9.93 2.55 1.17
N VAL A 247 -8.64 2.89 0.93
CA VAL A 247 -7.94 2.38 -0.26
C VAL A 247 -7.48 0.94 -0.03
N GLN A 248 -6.62 0.69 0.94
CA GLN A 248 -5.98 -0.62 1.10
C GLN A 248 -6.90 -1.66 1.76
N ASN A 249 -7.41 -1.37 2.95
CA ASN A 249 -8.31 -2.29 3.65
C ASN A 249 -9.62 -2.45 2.87
N GLY A 250 -10.17 -1.35 2.32
CA GLY A 250 -11.36 -1.39 1.48
C GLY A 250 -11.20 -2.33 0.28
N GLN A 251 -10.10 -2.22 -0.46
CA GLN A 251 -9.77 -3.10 -1.57
C GLN A 251 -9.59 -4.55 -1.11
N GLY A 252 -8.79 -4.79 -0.07
CA GLY A 252 -8.53 -6.12 0.46
C GLY A 252 -9.81 -6.82 0.93
N ILE A 253 -10.68 -6.11 1.66
CA ILE A 253 -11.97 -6.60 2.12
C ILE A 253 -12.89 -6.94 0.92
N ALA A 254 -12.96 -6.09 -0.08
CA ALA A 254 -13.76 -6.32 -1.28
C ALA A 254 -13.30 -7.56 -2.04
N ILE A 255 -11.99 -7.73 -2.22
CA ILE A 255 -11.38 -8.90 -2.87
C ILE A 255 -11.70 -10.19 -2.10
N LEU A 256 -11.51 -10.19 -0.78
CA LEU A 256 -11.79 -11.36 0.05
C LEU A 256 -13.28 -11.73 0.01
N ARG A 257 -14.18 -10.75 0.05
CA ARG A 257 -15.63 -10.99 -0.10
C ARG A 257 -15.99 -11.55 -1.46
N ALA A 258 -15.40 -11.03 -2.54
CA ALA A 258 -15.60 -11.56 -3.90
C ALA A 258 -15.16 -13.03 -4.03
N ASN A 259 -14.15 -13.45 -3.26
CA ASN A 259 -13.69 -14.84 -3.16
C ASN A 259 -14.44 -15.66 -2.07
N GLY A 260 -15.56 -15.12 -1.55
CA GLY A 260 -16.47 -15.81 -0.63
C GLY A 260 -16.02 -15.83 0.83
N HIS A 261 -14.96 -15.09 1.22
CA HIS A 261 -14.54 -14.93 2.60
C HIS A 261 -15.40 -13.90 3.34
N GLN A 262 -15.35 -13.92 4.67
CA GLN A 262 -16.00 -12.95 5.55
C GLN A 262 -14.93 -12.26 6.41
N PRO A 263 -14.18 -11.30 5.85
CA PRO A 263 -13.08 -10.66 6.57
C PRO A 263 -13.58 -9.90 7.80
N PRO A 264 -12.90 -10.06 8.95
CA PRO A 264 -13.25 -9.39 10.20
C PRO A 264 -12.78 -7.93 10.17
N VAL A 265 -13.63 -7.02 9.70
CA VAL A 265 -13.28 -5.61 9.39
C VAL A 265 -12.74 -4.86 10.61
N ASN A 266 -13.40 -5.01 11.77
CA ASN A 266 -12.99 -4.32 13.01
C ASN A 266 -11.66 -4.90 13.54
N ALA A 267 -11.52 -6.23 13.53
CA ALA A 267 -10.29 -6.88 13.97
C ALA A 267 -9.10 -6.54 13.05
N ILE A 268 -9.30 -6.54 11.72
CA ILE A 268 -8.28 -6.10 10.76
C ILE A 268 -7.86 -4.65 11.04
N THR A 269 -8.84 -3.75 11.25
CA THR A 269 -8.55 -2.33 11.49
C THR A 269 -7.81 -2.12 12.81
N ALA A 270 -8.19 -2.83 13.88
CA ALA A 270 -7.48 -2.77 15.15
C ALA A 270 -6.05 -3.33 15.03
N ALA A 271 -5.87 -4.44 14.31
CA ALA A 271 -4.55 -5.00 14.04
C ALA A 271 -3.68 -4.04 13.20
N CYS A 272 -4.26 -3.37 12.19
CA CYS A 272 -3.57 -2.30 11.46
C CYS A 272 -3.16 -1.15 12.38
N GLY A 273 -4.00 -0.80 13.38
CA GLY A 273 -3.67 0.22 14.38
C GLY A 273 -2.49 -0.19 15.26
N ILE A 274 -2.54 -1.39 15.85
CA ILE A 274 -1.43 -1.92 16.66
C ILE A 274 -0.18 -2.08 15.79
N GLY A 275 -0.33 -2.63 14.59
CA GLY A 275 0.76 -2.78 13.64
C GLY A 275 1.42 -1.45 13.31
N ALA A 276 0.64 -0.39 13.00
CA ALA A 276 1.17 0.94 12.71
C ALA A 276 1.93 1.55 13.90
N ILE A 277 1.49 1.32 15.14
CA ILE A 277 2.21 1.76 16.34
C ILE A 277 3.55 1.02 16.46
N VAL A 278 3.52 -0.31 16.37
CA VAL A 278 4.74 -1.15 16.55
C VAL A 278 5.73 -0.91 15.41
N THR A 279 5.26 -0.92 14.16
CA THR A 279 6.14 -0.75 13.00
C THR A 279 6.57 0.71 12.81
N GLY A 280 5.76 1.68 13.26
CA GLY A 280 6.10 3.10 13.26
C GLY A 280 7.34 3.41 14.10
N LEU A 281 7.53 2.72 15.24
CA LEU A 281 8.72 2.89 16.09
C LEU A 281 10.03 2.50 15.38
N VAL A 282 9.97 1.66 14.35
CA VAL A 282 11.13 1.32 13.51
C VAL A 282 11.11 2.06 12.15
N GLY A 283 10.29 3.11 12.04
CA GLY A 283 10.26 3.97 10.85
C GLY A 283 9.39 3.46 9.71
N THR A 284 8.54 2.45 9.93
CA THR A 284 7.68 1.92 8.88
C THR A 284 6.33 2.63 8.85
N VAL A 285 5.88 2.99 7.65
CA VAL A 285 4.54 3.53 7.42
C VAL A 285 3.44 2.52 7.80
N SER A 286 2.27 3.03 8.10
CA SER A 286 1.11 2.31 8.61
C SER A 286 0.86 0.94 7.98
N THR A 287 0.61 -0.05 8.83
CA THR A 287 0.17 -1.41 8.47
C THR A 287 -1.21 -1.39 7.80
N CYS A 288 -1.41 -2.22 6.79
CA CYS A 288 -2.71 -2.38 6.11
C CYS A 288 -2.94 -3.81 5.60
N LEU A 289 -4.20 -4.14 5.33
CA LEU A 289 -4.57 -5.36 4.59
C LEU A 289 -4.24 -5.17 3.10
N THR A 290 -3.28 -5.94 2.57
CA THR A 290 -2.81 -5.73 1.20
C THR A 290 -3.76 -6.33 0.16
N GLY A 291 -4.44 -5.49 -0.63
CA GLY A 291 -5.37 -5.95 -1.67
C GLY A 291 -4.73 -6.88 -2.71
N PRO A 292 -3.66 -6.47 -3.40
CA PRO A 292 -3.07 -7.25 -4.49
C PRO A 292 -2.55 -8.63 -4.06
N VAL A 293 -1.86 -8.71 -2.90
CA VAL A 293 -1.35 -10.01 -2.42
C VAL A 293 -2.50 -10.93 -2.04
N ASN A 294 -3.52 -10.39 -1.33
CA ASN A 294 -4.71 -11.15 -0.98
C ASN A 294 -5.47 -11.65 -2.23
N ALA A 295 -5.50 -10.87 -3.32
CA ALA A 295 -6.07 -11.31 -4.60
C ALA A 295 -5.34 -12.53 -5.16
N LEU A 296 -4.00 -12.51 -5.16
CA LEU A 296 -3.17 -13.59 -5.71
C LEU A 296 -3.34 -14.90 -4.93
N ILE A 297 -3.35 -14.82 -3.59
CA ILE A 297 -3.42 -16.04 -2.76
C ILE A 297 -4.84 -16.59 -2.55
N SER A 298 -5.87 -15.77 -2.81
CA SER A 298 -7.27 -16.20 -2.73
C SER A 298 -7.87 -16.60 -4.08
N ALA A 299 -7.10 -16.53 -5.17
CA ALA A 299 -7.57 -16.87 -6.51
C ALA A 299 -7.61 -18.38 -6.80
N THR A 300 -6.93 -19.21 -6.00
CA THR A 300 -6.75 -20.65 -6.28
C THR A 300 -6.92 -21.50 -5.04
N GLY A 301 -7.24 -22.77 -5.24
CA GLY A 301 -7.37 -23.76 -4.17
C GLY A 301 -8.69 -23.69 -3.39
N GLU A 302 -8.79 -24.53 -2.38
CA GLU A 302 -9.95 -24.61 -1.50
C GLU A 302 -9.97 -23.42 -0.54
N LYS A 303 -11.10 -22.71 -0.48
CA LYS A 303 -11.29 -21.51 0.34
C LYS A 303 -10.83 -21.68 1.80
N GLN A 304 -11.17 -22.82 2.43
CA GLN A 304 -10.86 -23.09 3.84
C GLN A 304 -9.36 -23.25 4.10
N ARG A 305 -8.57 -23.52 3.05
CA ARG A 305 -7.12 -23.76 3.15
C ARG A 305 -6.28 -22.60 2.65
N GLN A 306 -6.88 -21.57 2.04
CA GLN A 306 -6.15 -20.41 1.50
C GLN A 306 -5.39 -19.60 2.57
N TYR A 307 -5.78 -19.68 3.85
CA TYR A 307 -5.04 -19.06 4.94
C TYR A 307 -3.59 -19.59 5.05
N THR A 308 -3.34 -20.81 4.58
CA THR A 308 -1.99 -21.40 4.59
C THR A 308 -1.05 -20.64 3.65
N ALA A 309 -1.55 -20.15 2.52
CA ALA A 309 -0.78 -19.31 1.62
C ALA A 309 -0.42 -17.96 2.28
N ALA A 310 -1.33 -17.37 3.04
CA ALA A 310 -1.03 -16.12 3.77
C ALA A 310 0.07 -16.29 4.81
N VAL A 311 0.04 -17.41 5.56
CA VAL A 311 1.12 -17.74 6.51
C VAL A 311 2.44 -17.98 5.79
N MET A 312 2.45 -18.62 4.64
CA MET A 312 3.66 -18.81 3.82
C MET A 312 4.20 -17.47 3.29
N VAL A 313 3.34 -16.56 2.82
CA VAL A 313 3.74 -15.19 2.44
C VAL A 313 4.40 -14.49 3.61
N ALA A 314 3.82 -14.62 4.80
CA ALA A 314 4.37 -13.98 6.01
C ALA A 314 5.74 -14.56 6.39
N LEU A 315 5.94 -15.87 6.32
CA LEU A 315 7.23 -16.52 6.60
C LEU A 315 8.31 -16.05 5.61
N LEU A 316 7.98 -15.98 4.31
CA LEU A 316 8.88 -15.42 3.29
C LEU A 316 9.17 -13.93 3.57
N GLY A 317 8.15 -13.16 3.96
CA GLY A 317 8.29 -11.75 4.35
C GLY A 317 9.18 -11.57 5.57
N ILE A 318 9.03 -12.40 6.60
CA ILE A 318 9.88 -12.38 7.79
C ILE A 318 11.35 -12.62 7.39
N GLY A 319 11.62 -13.62 6.54
CA GLY A 319 12.96 -13.83 6.00
C GLY A 319 13.50 -12.64 5.22
N PHE A 320 12.69 -12.05 4.34
CA PHE A 320 13.07 -10.87 3.56
C PHE A 320 13.36 -9.65 4.47
N GLY A 321 12.51 -9.38 5.46
CA GLY A 321 12.70 -8.29 6.41
C GLY A 321 13.92 -8.50 7.30
N LEU A 322 14.23 -9.73 7.68
CA LEU A 322 15.44 -10.06 8.44
C LEU A 322 16.73 -9.73 7.66
N PHE A 323 16.70 -9.93 6.34
CA PHE A 323 17.81 -9.59 5.45
C PHE A 323 17.61 -8.24 4.72
N ALA A 324 16.83 -7.34 5.27
CA ALA A 324 16.56 -6.02 4.70
C ALA A 324 17.84 -5.23 4.31
N PRO A 325 18.95 -5.22 5.10
CA PRO A 325 20.18 -4.53 4.69
C PRO A 325 20.73 -5.04 3.36
N PHE A 326 20.73 -6.35 3.13
CA PHE A 326 21.17 -6.93 1.86
C PHE A 326 20.36 -6.41 0.68
N PHE A 327 19.03 -6.49 0.77
CA PHE A 327 18.15 -6.05 -0.31
C PHE A 327 18.20 -4.53 -0.52
N THR A 328 18.31 -3.75 0.56
CA THR A 328 18.45 -2.29 0.49
C THR A 328 19.75 -1.90 -0.22
N ARG A 329 20.87 -2.48 0.17
CA ARG A 329 22.18 -2.23 -0.46
C ARG A 329 22.20 -2.62 -1.93
N LEU A 330 21.66 -3.81 -2.24
CA LEU A 330 21.56 -4.28 -3.61
C LEU A 330 20.73 -3.32 -4.48
N MET A 331 19.61 -2.84 -3.98
CA MET A 331 18.74 -1.93 -4.72
C MET A 331 19.34 -0.52 -4.84
N LEU A 332 19.94 0.02 -3.78
CA LEU A 332 20.61 1.34 -3.82
C LEU A 332 21.85 1.34 -4.71
N ALA A 333 22.45 0.17 -4.96
CA ALA A 333 23.53 -0.01 -5.92
C ALA A 333 23.05 0.08 -7.38
N MET A 334 21.75 -0.04 -7.65
CA MET A 334 21.17 0.11 -8.98
C MET A 334 21.04 1.58 -9.38
N PRO A 335 21.12 1.90 -10.68
CA PRO A 335 20.91 3.26 -11.18
C PRO A 335 19.52 3.79 -10.82
N PRO A 336 19.35 5.12 -10.59
CA PRO A 336 18.03 5.71 -10.29
C PRO A 336 16.95 5.38 -11.33
N ALA A 337 17.29 5.34 -12.62
CA ALA A 337 16.37 4.97 -13.68
C ALA A 337 15.84 3.54 -13.56
N PHE A 338 16.61 2.59 -13.01
CA PHE A 338 16.16 1.23 -12.72
C PHE A 338 15.05 1.24 -11.66
N ILE A 339 15.27 1.95 -10.55
CA ILE A 339 14.29 2.06 -9.45
C ILE A 339 13.04 2.81 -9.92
N ALA A 340 13.22 3.93 -10.64
CA ALA A 340 12.11 4.72 -11.19
C ALA A 340 11.26 3.90 -12.18
N THR A 341 11.89 3.13 -13.05
CA THR A 341 11.18 2.24 -13.99
C THR A 341 10.40 1.16 -13.25
N LEU A 342 11.01 0.48 -12.30
CA LEU A 342 10.36 -0.59 -11.55
C LEU A 342 9.18 -0.08 -10.72
N ALA A 343 9.36 1.04 -10.01
CA ALA A 343 8.32 1.68 -9.21
C ALA A 343 7.17 2.20 -10.11
N GLY A 344 7.51 2.84 -11.23
CA GLY A 344 6.51 3.35 -12.17
C GLY A 344 5.67 2.23 -12.82
N LEU A 345 6.30 1.15 -13.28
CA LEU A 345 5.60 -0.03 -13.82
C LEU A 345 4.66 -0.66 -12.76
N ALA A 346 5.10 -0.75 -11.52
CA ALA A 346 4.29 -1.26 -10.42
C ALA A 346 3.03 -0.39 -10.18
N MET A 347 3.14 0.91 -10.39
CA MET A 347 2.05 1.86 -10.12
C MET A 347 1.09 2.08 -11.29
N LEU A 348 1.39 1.65 -12.51
CA LEU A 348 0.54 1.89 -13.69
C LEU A 348 -0.91 1.45 -13.48
N ARG A 349 -1.13 0.24 -12.98
CA ARG A 349 -2.48 -0.29 -12.72
C ARG A 349 -3.19 0.43 -11.59
N VAL A 350 -2.45 0.78 -10.53
CA VAL A 350 -3.00 1.52 -9.40
C VAL A 350 -3.42 2.92 -9.84
N LEU A 351 -2.57 3.59 -10.63
CA LEU A 351 -2.84 4.91 -11.20
C LEU A 351 -4.07 4.86 -12.13
N GLN A 352 -4.14 3.89 -13.05
CA GLN A 352 -5.30 3.68 -13.90
C GLN A 352 -6.60 3.52 -13.10
N THR A 353 -6.58 2.65 -12.09
CA THR A 353 -7.75 2.40 -11.24
C THR A 353 -8.15 3.66 -10.48
N ALA A 354 -7.18 4.41 -9.97
CA ALA A 354 -7.41 5.65 -9.27
C ALA A 354 -8.08 6.70 -10.17
N PHE A 355 -7.59 6.90 -11.39
CA PHE A 355 -8.21 7.81 -12.36
C PHE A 355 -9.64 7.38 -12.71
N VAL A 356 -9.87 6.11 -13.04
CA VAL A 356 -11.21 5.60 -13.37
C VAL A 356 -12.18 5.83 -12.22
N ALA A 357 -11.78 5.51 -10.99
CA ALA A 357 -12.63 5.67 -9.81
C ALA A 357 -12.88 7.13 -9.42
N SER A 358 -11.95 8.04 -9.77
CA SER A 358 -12.10 9.47 -9.48
C SER A 358 -13.17 10.15 -10.34
N PHE A 359 -13.37 9.69 -11.58
CA PHE A 359 -14.21 10.39 -12.56
C PHE A 359 -15.38 9.55 -13.08
N ARG A 360 -15.68 8.42 -12.46
CA ARG A 360 -16.73 7.51 -12.91
C ARG A 360 -18.13 7.94 -12.50
N ASP A 361 -18.28 8.44 -11.26
CA ASP A 361 -19.58 8.68 -10.64
C ASP A 361 -19.77 10.17 -10.29
N HIS A 362 -20.47 10.45 -9.20
CA HIS A 362 -20.69 11.80 -8.68
C HIS A 362 -19.42 12.40 -8.08
N SER A 363 -19.41 13.68 -7.82
CA SER A 363 -18.31 14.41 -7.20
C SER A 363 -17.05 14.54 -8.10
N THR A 364 -17.26 14.61 -9.41
CA THR A 364 -16.16 14.70 -10.39
C THR A 364 -15.42 16.03 -10.35
N LEU A 365 -16.12 17.13 -10.11
CA LEU A 365 -15.49 18.45 -9.96
C LEU A 365 -14.67 18.53 -8.67
N GLY A 366 -15.22 18.02 -7.54
CA GLY A 366 -14.48 17.90 -6.30
C GLY A 366 -13.27 16.98 -6.43
N ALA A 367 -13.39 15.88 -7.16
CA ALA A 367 -12.28 14.99 -7.48
C ALA A 367 -11.21 15.71 -8.33
N LEU A 368 -11.62 16.48 -9.34
CA LEU A 368 -10.67 17.26 -10.17
C LEU A 368 -9.91 18.29 -9.33
N VAL A 369 -10.59 19.04 -8.47
CA VAL A 369 -9.93 20.00 -7.58
C VAL A 369 -8.98 19.30 -6.62
N CYS A 370 -9.39 18.19 -6.01
CA CYS A 370 -8.53 17.36 -5.17
C CYS A 370 -7.26 16.92 -5.91
N PHE A 371 -7.41 16.41 -7.13
CA PHE A 371 -6.31 15.95 -7.98
C PHE A 371 -5.35 17.10 -8.30
N LEU A 372 -5.86 18.24 -8.77
CA LEU A 372 -5.04 19.39 -9.16
C LEU A 372 -4.23 19.94 -7.98
N VAL A 373 -4.87 20.10 -6.82
CA VAL A 373 -4.19 20.58 -5.61
C VAL A 373 -3.11 19.58 -5.17
N THR A 374 -3.42 18.28 -5.21
CA THR A 374 -2.46 17.23 -4.83
C THR A 374 -1.25 17.20 -5.78
N VAL A 375 -1.47 17.34 -7.08
CA VAL A 375 -0.40 17.34 -8.10
C VAL A 375 0.46 18.59 -8.03
N ALA A 376 -0.15 19.74 -7.69
CA ALA A 376 0.59 20.98 -7.53
C ALA A 376 1.69 20.89 -6.46
N ASP A 377 1.55 20.00 -5.48
CA ASP A 377 2.54 19.69 -4.43
C ASP A 377 2.99 20.96 -3.67
N VAL A 378 2.06 21.93 -3.48
CA VAL A 378 2.33 23.19 -2.78
C VAL A 378 1.83 23.10 -1.35
N PRO A 379 2.70 23.17 -0.35
CA PRO A 379 2.27 23.19 1.05
C PRO A 379 1.59 24.50 1.39
N ILE A 380 0.47 24.45 2.11
CA ILE A 380 -0.28 25.61 2.60
C ILE A 380 -0.23 25.57 4.15
N PHE A 381 0.22 26.64 4.77
CA PHE A 381 0.45 26.72 6.23
C PHE A 381 1.37 25.61 6.78
N GLY A 382 2.36 25.17 5.99
CA GLY A 382 3.26 24.08 6.37
C GLY A 382 2.62 22.69 6.37
N ILE A 383 1.45 22.51 5.74
CA ILE A 383 0.73 21.26 5.61
C ILE A 383 0.71 20.85 4.14
N GLY A 384 1.06 19.60 3.83
CA GLY A 384 1.23 19.10 2.47
C GLY A 384 -0.04 19.09 1.63
N ALA A 385 0.16 19.14 0.32
CA ALA A 385 -0.89 19.32 -0.68
C ALA A 385 -1.96 18.22 -0.69
N ALA A 386 -1.63 16.98 -0.34
CA ALA A 386 -2.59 15.88 -0.31
C ALA A 386 -3.73 16.11 0.71
N PHE A 387 -3.42 16.67 1.88
CA PHE A 387 -4.42 17.06 2.87
C PHE A 387 -5.34 18.14 2.32
N TRP A 388 -4.77 19.21 1.76
CA TRP A 388 -5.54 20.33 1.20
C TRP A 388 -6.36 19.90 -0.02
N GLY A 389 -5.83 18.97 -0.82
CA GLY A 389 -6.57 18.34 -1.90
C GLY A 389 -7.87 17.70 -1.40
N LEU A 390 -7.82 16.93 -0.32
CA LEU A 390 -9.01 16.34 0.31
C LEU A 390 -9.96 17.42 0.82
N VAL A 391 -9.46 18.45 1.52
CA VAL A 391 -10.28 19.53 2.07
C VAL A 391 -10.99 20.30 0.96
N PHE A 392 -10.25 20.77 -0.05
CA PHE A 392 -10.84 21.57 -1.13
C PHE A 392 -11.73 20.70 -2.04
N GLY A 393 -11.37 19.45 -2.29
CA GLY A 393 -12.23 18.52 -3.02
C GLY A 393 -13.57 18.29 -2.33
N LEU A 394 -13.55 18.06 -1.01
CA LEU A 394 -14.77 17.92 -0.20
C LEU A 394 -15.61 19.19 -0.17
N LEU A 395 -14.98 20.35 -0.01
CA LEU A 395 -15.67 21.64 -0.04
C LEU A 395 -16.33 21.88 -1.40
N THR A 396 -15.59 21.65 -2.49
CA THR A 396 -16.10 21.78 -3.86
C THR A 396 -17.32 20.89 -4.09
N THR A 397 -17.24 19.63 -3.71
CA THR A 397 -18.38 18.71 -3.84
C THR A 397 -19.58 19.18 -3.00
N ARG A 398 -19.36 19.66 -1.78
CA ARG A 398 -20.46 20.11 -0.90
C ARG A 398 -21.11 21.40 -1.38
N VAL A 399 -20.33 22.31 -1.97
CA VAL A 399 -20.82 23.63 -2.38
C VAL A 399 -21.37 23.60 -3.81
N LEU A 400 -20.63 23.00 -4.75
CA LEU A 400 -20.93 23.11 -6.18
C LEU A 400 -21.68 21.92 -6.77
N GLU A 401 -21.59 20.72 -6.19
CA GLU A 401 -22.21 19.51 -6.74
C GLU A 401 -23.48 19.06 -6.00
N ARG A 402 -23.92 19.79 -4.95
CA ARG A 402 -25.17 19.52 -4.22
C ARG A 402 -26.46 19.63 -5.04
N PRO A 403 -26.60 20.51 -6.06
CA PRO A 403 -27.88 20.67 -6.77
C PRO A 403 -28.32 19.43 -7.56
N ALA A 404 -27.39 18.61 -8.04
CA ALA A 404 -27.73 17.43 -8.84
C ALA A 404 -28.47 16.33 -8.03
N ARG A 405 -28.22 16.21 -6.74
CA ARG A 405 -28.91 15.22 -5.88
C ARG A 405 -30.36 15.59 -5.58
N THR A 406 -30.65 16.88 -5.40
CA THR A 406 -32.03 17.37 -5.16
C THR A 406 -32.85 17.32 -6.45
N ALA A 407 -32.30 17.66 -7.59
CA ALA A 407 -32.97 17.58 -8.88
C ALA A 407 -33.30 16.14 -9.28
N ALA A 408 -32.38 15.17 -9.08
CA ALA A 408 -32.64 13.76 -9.35
C ALA A 408 -33.66 13.15 -8.39
N ALA A 409 -33.66 13.56 -7.12
CA ALA A 409 -34.66 13.13 -6.14
C ALA A 409 -36.04 13.73 -6.42
N SER A 410 -36.12 15.00 -6.88
CA SER A 410 -37.36 15.63 -7.32
C SER A 410 -37.95 14.97 -8.58
N ALA A 411 -37.10 14.70 -9.57
CA ALA A 411 -37.52 14.03 -10.82
C ALA A 411 -37.97 12.57 -10.55
N ALA A 412 -37.33 11.86 -9.63
CA ALA A 412 -37.75 10.53 -9.22
C ALA A 412 -39.07 10.56 -8.40
N ALA A 413 -39.29 11.59 -7.58
CA ALA A 413 -40.55 11.79 -6.84
C ALA A 413 -41.69 12.17 -7.77
N GLU A 414 -41.49 13.04 -8.77
CA GLU A 414 -42.48 13.38 -9.80
C GLU A 414 -42.84 12.18 -10.69
N SER A 415 -41.87 11.35 -11.08
CA SER A 415 -42.15 10.15 -11.87
C SER A 415 -42.90 9.05 -11.07
N ALA A 416 -42.80 9.05 -9.75
CA ALA A 416 -43.53 8.15 -8.87
C ALA A 416 -44.99 8.62 -8.55
N GLN A 417 -45.26 9.91 -8.72
CA GLN A 417 -46.62 10.48 -8.54
C GLN A 417 -47.46 10.46 -9.83
N THR A 418 -46.87 10.20 -10.97
CA THR A 418 -47.50 10.12 -12.30
C THR A 418 -47.81 8.68 -12.73
N LYS A 419 -47.57 7.69 -11.87
CA LYS A 419 -47.97 6.30 -12.03
C LYS A 419 -49.01 5.93 -10.97
#